data_fd1c3f2bea7d4577c6e5f2fe1b92b8c3
#
_entry.id   fd1c3f2bea7d4577c6e5f2fe1b92b8c3
#
_cell.length_a   1.000
_cell.length_b   1.000
_cell.length_c   1.000
_cell.angle_alpha   90.00
_cell.angle_beta   90.00
_cell.angle_gamma   90.00
#
_symmetry.space_group_name_H-M   'P 1'
#
loop_
_entity.id
_entity.type
_entity.pdbx_description
1 polymer ?
#
loop_
_entity_poly.entity_id
_entity_poly.type
_entity_poly.pdbx_seq_one_letter_code
_entity_poly.pdbx_strand_id
1 'polypeptide(L)'
;LSQQDFIDRLLRALVSQLRLVFEQVLTEVEQWSRGVSSQIDAQLRERRRSLKRRVDAIDRAETASGVLKERIQEIQHAMLDVQHEQSIFNALLEKVLPAAEVHHRVWSLAKS
;
A
#
# COMPACT_ATOMS: atom_id res chain seq x y z
N LEU A 1 24.10 -62.34 -49.53
CA LEU A 1 24.98 -61.93 -48.44
C LEU A 1 25.19 -60.44 -48.47
N SER A 2 25.42 -59.79 -49.61
CA SER A 2 25.62 -58.37 -49.76
C SER A 2 24.35 -57.55 -49.52
N GLN A 3 23.16 -58.10 -49.78
CA GLN A 3 21.88 -57.37 -49.51
C GLN A 3 21.52 -57.34 -48.04
N GLN A 4 21.74 -58.35 -47.26
CA GLN A 4 21.51 -58.35 -45.84
C GLN A 4 22.50 -57.38 -45.08
N ASP A 5 23.74 -57.42 -45.49
CA ASP A 5 24.75 -56.51 -44.97
C ASP A 5 24.43 -55.05 -45.28
N PHE A 6 23.90 -54.81 -46.47
CA PHE A 6 23.49 -53.44 -46.87
C PHE A 6 22.26 -52.97 -46.07
N ILE A 7 21.28 -53.83 -45.86
CA ILE A 7 20.08 -53.52 -45.04
C ILE A 7 20.47 -53.32 -43.61
N ASP A 8 21.35 -54.13 -43.05
CA ASP A 8 21.84 -53.91 -41.65
C ASP A 8 22.61 -52.62 -41.50
N ARG A 9 23.46 -52.24 -42.45
CA ARG A 9 24.13 -50.93 -42.43
C ARG A 9 23.16 -49.79 -42.57
N LEU A 10 22.16 -49.91 -43.43
CA LEU A 10 21.13 -48.89 -43.62
C LEU A 10 20.31 -48.72 -42.34
N LEU A 11 19.88 -49.80 -41.70
CA LEU A 11 19.16 -49.80 -40.45
C LEU A 11 19.98 -49.17 -39.31
N ARG A 12 21.25 -49.51 -39.19
CA ARG A 12 22.13 -48.90 -38.19
C ARG A 12 22.32 -47.41 -38.44
N ALA A 13 22.48 -46.99 -39.69
CA ALA A 13 22.58 -45.59 -40.04
C ALA A 13 21.30 -44.81 -39.72
N LEU A 14 20.13 -45.38 -40.03
CA LEU A 14 18.83 -44.81 -39.69
C LEU A 14 18.60 -44.69 -38.18
N VAL A 15 18.89 -45.75 -37.44
CA VAL A 15 18.79 -45.75 -35.98
C VAL A 15 19.73 -44.71 -35.35
N SER A 16 20.97 -44.64 -35.85
CA SER A 16 21.94 -43.63 -35.40
C SER A 16 21.48 -42.23 -35.68
N GLN A 17 20.92 -41.93 -36.85
CA GLN A 17 20.36 -40.63 -37.19
C GLN A 17 19.13 -40.29 -36.36
N LEU A 18 18.20 -41.21 -36.18
CA LEU A 18 17.04 -41.08 -35.32
C LEU A 18 17.45 -40.75 -33.87
N ARG A 19 18.47 -41.41 -33.37
CA ARG A 19 18.99 -41.19 -32.03
C ARG A 19 19.56 -39.81 -31.88
N LEU A 20 20.34 -39.32 -32.83
CA LEU A 20 20.88 -37.96 -32.84
C LEU A 20 19.78 -36.90 -32.85
N VAL A 21 18.76 -37.08 -33.72
CA VAL A 21 17.61 -36.15 -33.77
C VAL A 21 16.84 -36.18 -32.47
N PHE A 22 16.65 -37.32 -31.85
CA PHE A 22 15.93 -37.48 -30.59
C PHE A 22 16.70 -36.81 -29.44
N GLU A 23 18.01 -36.98 -29.36
CA GLU A 23 18.86 -36.33 -28.38
C GLU A 23 18.86 -34.81 -28.55
N GLN A 24 18.86 -34.32 -29.78
CA GLN A 24 18.77 -32.90 -30.09
C GLN A 24 17.43 -32.32 -29.65
N VAL A 25 16.32 -32.96 -29.96
CA VAL A 25 14.97 -32.54 -29.55
C VAL A 25 14.85 -32.53 -28.04
N LEU A 26 15.36 -33.56 -27.35
CA LEU A 26 15.36 -33.58 -25.87
C LEU A 26 16.13 -32.40 -25.30
N THR A 27 17.30 -32.08 -25.82
CA THR A 27 18.11 -30.95 -25.39
C THR A 27 17.39 -29.62 -25.60
N GLU A 28 16.75 -29.45 -26.75
CA GLU A 28 15.98 -28.24 -27.07
C GLU A 28 14.77 -28.08 -26.13
N VAL A 29 14.03 -29.19 -25.89
CA VAL A 29 12.91 -29.19 -24.94
C VAL A 29 13.36 -28.84 -23.50
N GLU A 30 14.47 -29.40 -23.05
CA GLU A 30 15.03 -29.08 -21.75
C GLU A 30 15.45 -27.60 -21.64
N GLN A 31 16.12 -27.07 -22.65
CA GLN A 31 16.52 -25.66 -22.69
C GLN A 31 15.30 -24.75 -22.71
N TRP A 32 14.31 -25.07 -23.51
CA TRP A 32 13.05 -24.34 -23.57
C TRP A 32 12.33 -24.37 -22.21
N SER A 33 12.20 -25.55 -21.61
CA SER A 33 11.57 -25.72 -20.30
C SER A 33 12.27 -24.91 -19.20
N ARG A 34 13.60 -24.94 -19.17
CA ARG A 34 14.39 -24.13 -18.23
C ARG A 34 14.20 -22.65 -18.47
N GLY A 35 14.17 -22.22 -19.72
CA GLY A 35 13.94 -20.83 -20.10
C GLY A 35 12.58 -20.32 -19.65
N VAL A 36 11.52 -21.09 -19.94
CA VAL A 36 10.15 -20.78 -19.54
C VAL A 36 10.01 -20.76 -18.02
N SER A 37 10.56 -21.75 -17.33
CA SER A 37 10.53 -21.83 -15.87
C SER A 37 11.23 -20.63 -15.23
N SER A 38 12.41 -20.26 -15.72
CA SER A 38 13.14 -19.09 -15.26
C SER A 38 12.38 -17.79 -15.48
N GLN A 39 11.71 -17.65 -16.62
CA GLN A 39 10.90 -16.46 -16.93
C GLN A 39 9.67 -16.37 -16.03
N ILE A 40 8.99 -17.48 -15.78
CA ILE A 40 7.85 -17.54 -14.87
C ILE A 40 8.28 -17.19 -13.45
N ASP A 41 9.39 -17.76 -12.99
CA ASP A 41 9.93 -17.46 -11.66
C ASP A 41 10.31 -15.98 -11.49
N ALA A 42 10.87 -15.38 -12.53
CA ALA A 42 11.20 -13.95 -12.54
C ALA A 42 9.92 -13.09 -12.45
N GLN A 43 8.90 -13.42 -13.23
CA GLN A 43 7.61 -12.71 -13.20
C GLN A 43 6.89 -12.88 -11.85
N LEU A 44 6.92 -14.08 -11.28
CA LEU A 44 6.32 -14.33 -9.96
C LEU A 44 7.04 -13.53 -8.86
N ARG A 45 8.36 -13.49 -8.89
CA ARG A 45 9.14 -12.66 -7.96
C ARG A 45 8.81 -11.18 -8.07
N GLU A 46 8.71 -10.66 -9.30
CA GLU A 46 8.35 -9.25 -9.50
C GLU A 46 6.91 -8.95 -9.06
N ARG A 47 5.96 -9.82 -9.35
CA ARG A 47 4.58 -9.69 -8.86
C ARG A 47 4.50 -9.71 -7.33
N ARG A 48 5.24 -10.61 -6.67
CA ARG A 48 5.32 -10.65 -5.20
C ARG A 48 5.89 -9.37 -4.63
N ARG A 49 6.95 -8.84 -5.23
CA ARG A 49 7.54 -7.55 -4.82
C ARG A 49 6.56 -6.39 -5.00
N SER A 50 5.85 -6.37 -6.12
CA SER A 50 4.84 -5.34 -6.40
C SER A 50 3.68 -5.40 -5.40
N LEU A 51 3.17 -6.60 -5.11
CA LEU A 51 2.13 -6.81 -4.10
C LEU A 51 2.60 -6.38 -2.71
N LYS A 52 3.81 -6.76 -2.32
CA LYS A 52 4.38 -6.35 -1.03
C LYS A 52 4.45 -4.82 -0.92
N ARG A 53 4.96 -4.14 -1.95
CA ARG A 53 4.99 -2.67 -1.99
C ARG A 53 3.60 -2.04 -1.83
N ARG A 54 2.58 -2.64 -2.44
CA ARG A 54 1.19 -2.17 -2.30
C ARG A 54 0.65 -2.38 -0.89
N VAL A 55 0.90 -3.53 -0.29
CA VAL A 55 0.51 -3.81 1.10
C VAL A 55 1.20 -2.83 2.04
N ASP A 56 2.51 -2.64 1.92
CA ASP A 56 3.29 -1.70 2.73
C ASP A 56 2.79 -0.23 2.55
N ALA A 57 2.30 0.12 1.36
CA ALA A 57 1.70 1.44 1.11
C ALA A 57 0.33 1.59 1.78
N ILE A 58 -0.49 0.54 1.77
CA ILE A 58 -1.78 0.51 2.44
C ILE A 58 -1.60 0.61 3.95
N ASP A 59 -0.69 -0.15 4.53
CA ASP A 59 -0.38 -0.11 5.97
C ASP A 59 0.08 1.28 6.41
N ARG A 60 0.91 1.94 5.59
CA ARG A 60 1.33 3.32 5.86
C ARG A 60 0.17 4.31 5.77
N ALA A 61 -0.71 4.16 4.79
CA ALA A 61 -1.89 5.01 4.65
C ALA A 61 -2.87 4.80 5.80
N GLU A 62 -3.05 3.57 6.26
CA GLU A 62 -3.90 3.24 7.40
C GLU A 62 -3.35 3.82 8.70
N THR A 63 -2.05 3.69 8.93
CA THR A 63 -1.37 4.30 10.08
C THR A 63 -1.51 5.82 10.06
N ALA A 64 -1.27 6.46 8.90
CA ALA A 64 -1.44 7.90 8.74
C ALA A 64 -2.89 8.35 8.98
N SER A 65 -3.86 7.57 8.52
CA SER A 65 -5.29 7.82 8.77
C SER A 65 -5.63 7.72 10.26
N GLY A 66 -5.04 6.75 10.99
CA GLY A 66 -5.18 6.64 12.44
C GLY A 66 -4.69 7.88 13.17
N VAL A 67 -3.48 8.33 12.84
CA VAL A 67 -2.89 9.55 13.43
C VAL A 67 -3.74 10.79 13.13
N LEU A 68 -4.28 10.89 11.91
CA LEU A 68 -5.18 12.00 11.55
C LEU A 68 -6.47 11.97 12.35
N LYS A 69 -7.06 10.79 12.57
CA LYS A 69 -8.26 10.66 13.42
C LYS A 69 -8.00 11.09 14.86
N GLU A 70 -6.89 10.69 15.45
CA GLU A 70 -6.48 11.11 16.78
C GLU A 70 -6.32 12.66 16.83
N ARG A 71 -5.67 13.23 15.82
CA ARG A 71 -5.48 14.68 15.73
C ARG A 71 -6.80 15.44 15.60
N ILE A 72 -7.74 14.90 14.83
CA ILE A 72 -9.08 15.50 14.72
C ILE A 72 -9.82 15.43 16.05
N GLN A 73 -9.73 14.33 16.78
CA GLN A 73 -10.32 14.22 18.11
C GLN A 73 -9.72 15.20 19.12
N GLU A 74 -8.40 15.35 19.11
CA GLU A 74 -7.71 16.35 19.95
C GLU A 74 -8.20 17.77 19.64
N ILE A 75 -8.30 18.12 18.36
CA ILE A 75 -8.79 19.45 17.94
C ILE A 75 -10.25 19.65 18.33
N GLN A 76 -11.10 18.65 18.15
CA GLN A 76 -12.50 18.69 18.57
C GLN A 76 -12.63 18.90 20.08
N HIS A 77 -11.81 18.21 20.87
CA HIS A 77 -11.76 18.38 22.31
C HIS A 77 -11.33 19.80 22.70
N ALA A 78 -10.27 20.29 22.07
CA ALA A 78 -9.79 21.64 22.29
C ALA A 78 -10.84 22.71 21.91
N MET A 79 -11.58 22.50 20.81
CA MET A 79 -12.69 23.36 20.40
C MET A 79 -13.82 23.40 21.46
N LEU A 80 -14.19 22.23 21.99
CA LEU A 80 -15.20 22.16 23.04
C LEU A 80 -14.76 22.87 24.31
N ASP A 81 -13.49 22.75 24.70
CA ASP A 81 -12.93 23.43 25.84
C ASP A 81 -12.95 24.96 25.64
N VAL A 82 -12.55 25.44 24.47
CA VAL A 82 -12.61 26.89 24.12
C VAL A 82 -14.04 27.38 24.08
N GLN A 83 -14.99 26.65 23.55
CA GLN A 83 -16.41 27.01 23.57
C GLN A 83 -16.94 27.11 25.00
N HIS A 84 -16.54 26.18 25.87
CA HIS A 84 -16.93 26.19 27.27
C HIS A 84 -16.36 27.43 28.00
N GLU A 85 -15.08 27.72 27.82
CA GLU A 85 -14.45 28.92 28.36
C GLU A 85 -15.11 30.21 27.85
N GLN A 86 -15.43 30.23 26.53
CA GLN A 86 -16.13 31.37 25.93
C GLN A 86 -17.54 31.56 26.52
N SER A 87 -18.25 30.48 26.78
CA SER A 87 -19.57 30.50 27.41
C SER A 87 -19.48 31.03 28.86
N ILE A 88 -18.48 30.60 29.62
CA ILE A 88 -18.23 31.12 30.97
C ILE A 88 -17.87 32.59 30.93
N PHE A 89 -17.03 33.00 30.02
CA PHE A 89 -16.61 34.41 29.84
C PHE A 89 -17.80 35.29 29.47
N ASN A 90 -18.67 34.84 28.54
CA ASN A 90 -19.88 35.56 28.19
C ASN A 90 -20.86 35.68 29.37
N ALA A 91 -21.01 34.59 30.15
CA ALA A 91 -21.85 34.64 31.37
C ALA A 91 -21.31 35.61 32.41
N LEU A 92 -19.99 35.67 32.58
CA LEU A 92 -19.34 36.66 33.46
C LEU A 92 -19.50 38.08 32.95
N LEU A 93 -19.35 38.30 31.61
CA LEU A 93 -19.60 39.62 31.01
C LEU A 93 -21.03 40.10 31.22
N GLU A 94 -22.03 39.21 31.05
CA GLU A 94 -23.43 39.54 31.32
C GLU A 94 -23.70 39.92 32.76
N LYS A 95 -22.97 39.34 33.72
CA LYS A 95 -23.06 39.70 35.13
C LYS A 95 -22.33 41.01 35.46
N VAL A 96 -21.21 41.26 34.80
CA VAL A 96 -20.36 42.46 35.07
C VAL A 96 -20.90 43.70 34.38
N LEU A 97 -21.44 43.60 33.17
CA LEU A 97 -22.01 44.72 32.41
C LEU A 97 -23.14 45.44 33.15
N PRO A 98 -24.17 44.76 33.72
CA PRO A 98 -25.17 45.44 34.52
C PRO A 98 -24.61 46.13 35.78
N ALA A 99 -23.64 45.51 36.44
CA ALA A 99 -22.98 46.07 37.58
C ALA A 99 -22.13 47.32 37.23
N ALA A 100 -21.45 47.31 36.07
CA ALA A 100 -20.71 48.42 35.53
C ALA A 100 -21.64 49.58 35.12
N GLU A 101 -22.78 49.29 34.50
CA GLU A 101 -23.80 50.29 34.16
C GLU A 101 -24.39 50.96 35.39
N VAL A 102 -24.74 50.20 36.42
CA VAL A 102 -25.22 50.71 37.67
C VAL A 102 -24.16 51.61 38.33
N HIS A 103 -22.92 51.20 38.35
CA HIS A 103 -21.82 52.03 38.90
C HIS A 103 -21.62 53.29 38.08
N HIS A 104 -21.73 53.29 36.80
CA HIS A 104 -21.63 54.43 35.93
C HIS A 104 -22.80 55.40 36.18
N ARG A 105 -24.01 54.93 36.34
CA ARG A 105 -25.20 55.77 36.69
C ARG A 105 -25.05 56.40 38.03
N VAL A 106 -24.60 55.68 39.04
CA VAL A 106 -24.33 56.23 40.39
C VAL A 106 -23.26 57.28 40.33
N TRP A 107 -22.20 57.09 39.57
CA TRP A 107 -21.14 58.10 39.36
C TRP A 107 -21.64 59.35 38.67
N SER A 108 -22.48 59.25 37.68
CA SER A 108 -23.04 60.38 36.96
C SER A 108 -24.02 61.17 37.84
N LEU A 109 -24.75 60.53 38.72
CA LEU A 109 -25.61 61.18 39.71
C LEU A 109 -24.83 61.89 40.81
N ALA A 110 -23.69 61.31 41.21
CA ALA A 110 -22.82 61.92 42.23
C ALA A 110 -22.07 63.20 41.72
N LYS A 111 -21.91 63.36 40.42
CA LYS A 111 -21.28 64.50 39.76
C LYS A 111 -22.21 65.65 39.49
N SER A 112 -23.49 65.44 39.51
CA SER A 112 -24.50 66.45 39.33
C SER A 112 -24.98 66.98 40.70
#